data_a77e6351ed37fc8ef03e693ee9e56ee2
#
_entry.id   a77e6351ed37fc8ef03e693ee9e56ee2
#
_cell.length_a   1.000
_cell.length_b   1.000
_cell.length_c   1.000
_cell.angle_alpha   90.00
_cell.angle_beta   90.00
_cell.angle_gamma   90.00
#
_symmetry.space_group_name_H-M   'P 1'
#
loop_
_entity.id
_entity.type
_entity.pdbx_description
1 polymer ?
#
loop_
_entity_poly.entity_id
_entity_poly.type
_entity_poly.pdbx_seq_one_letter_code
_entity_poly.pdbx_strand_id
1 'polypeptide(L)'
;MTDSNNSVPATVEITRRENCYKGFYRLDRLHLRHELFNGGMSKEISRELFVRHDAVCVLPYDAKRDEVVLIEQFRVGVLGKVDNPWLIELVAGLIDKDERPEEVAHREAEEEAGLVFSAMLPITKYFPSPGGSSEYVHLY
;
A
#
# COMPACT_ATOMS: atom_id res chain seq x y z
N MET A 1 -17.05 -19.73 34.18
CA MET A 1 -17.10 -18.69 33.15
C MET A 1 -15.82 -17.91 33.28
N THR A 2 -14.82 -18.26 32.50
CA THR A 2 -13.52 -17.56 32.46
C THR A 2 -13.60 -16.60 31.30
N ASP A 3 -13.86 -15.32 31.62
CA ASP A 3 -13.57 -14.23 30.67
C ASP A 3 -12.06 -14.22 30.43
N SER A 4 -11.62 -14.97 29.43
CA SER A 4 -10.31 -14.76 28.87
C SER A 4 -10.38 -13.45 28.10
N ASN A 5 -9.91 -12.38 28.72
CA ASN A 5 -9.60 -11.11 28.10
C ASN A 5 -8.47 -11.40 27.10
N ASN A 6 -8.82 -11.95 25.93
CA ASN A 6 -7.90 -12.26 24.84
C ASN A 6 -7.58 -10.95 24.12
N SER A 7 -6.86 -10.05 24.81
CA SER A 7 -6.29 -8.88 24.15
C SER A 7 -5.30 -9.36 23.10
N VAL A 8 -5.51 -8.93 21.87
CA VAL A 8 -4.58 -9.21 20.78
C VAL A 8 -3.22 -8.60 21.14
N PRO A 9 -2.12 -9.36 21.08
CA PRO A 9 -0.78 -8.83 21.31
C PRO A 9 -0.53 -7.59 20.44
N ALA A 10 -0.11 -6.49 21.05
CA ALA A 10 0.07 -5.21 20.36
C ALA A 10 1.45 -4.59 20.55
N THR A 11 2.24 -5.11 21.48
CA THR A 11 3.56 -4.57 21.82
C THR A 11 4.59 -5.03 20.81
N VAL A 12 5.31 -4.06 20.21
CA VAL A 12 6.45 -4.30 19.31
C VAL A 12 7.62 -3.44 19.76
N GLU A 13 8.79 -4.06 19.90
CA GLU A 13 10.04 -3.43 20.23
C GLU A 13 11.00 -3.56 19.04
N ILE A 14 11.34 -2.44 18.39
CA ILE A 14 12.38 -2.40 17.35
C ILE A 14 13.72 -2.16 18.06
N THR A 15 14.56 -3.19 18.10
CA THR A 15 15.86 -3.14 18.79
C THR A 15 16.94 -2.49 17.91
N ARG A 16 16.84 -2.67 16.59
CA ARG A 16 17.76 -2.07 15.61
C ARG A 16 17.11 -1.91 14.25
N ARG A 17 17.47 -0.84 13.56
CA ARG A 17 17.10 -0.59 12.16
C ARG A 17 18.34 -0.31 11.34
N GLU A 18 18.53 -1.05 10.26
CA GLU A 18 19.62 -0.90 9.32
C GLU A 18 19.07 -0.48 7.95
N ASN A 19 19.66 0.52 7.33
CA ASN A 19 19.37 0.83 5.93
C ASN A 19 20.27 -0.06 5.05
N CYS A 20 19.66 -1.00 4.33
CA CYS A 20 20.35 -1.92 3.43
C CYS A 20 20.51 -1.33 2.02
N TYR A 21 19.54 -0.52 1.58
CA TYR A 21 19.58 0.16 0.29
C TYR A 21 18.75 1.44 0.32
N LYS A 22 19.22 2.48 -0.35
CA LYS A 22 18.51 3.75 -0.54
C LYS A 22 18.72 4.24 -1.96
N GLY A 23 17.70 4.09 -2.78
CA GLY A 23 17.55 4.68 -4.11
C GLY A 23 16.24 5.45 -4.19
N PHE A 24 15.48 5.27 -5.29
CA PHE A 24 14.10 5.74 -5.37
C PHE A 24 13.24 5.12 -4.25
N TYR A 25 13.39 3.82 -4.04
CA TYR A 25 12.87 3.13 -2.87
C TYR A 25 13.96 2.89 -1.82
N ARG A 26 13.54 2.47 -0.63
CA ARG A 26 14.41 2.11 0.45
C ARG A 26 14.15 0.68 0.92
N LEU A 27 15.22 -0.07 1.21
CA LEU A 27 15.14 -1.36 1.87
C LEU A 27 15.80 -1.25 3.24
N ASP A 28 15.03 -1.50 4.28
CA ASP A 28 15.53 -1.54 5.65
C ASP A 28 15.52 -2.97 6.18
N ARG A 29 16.46 -3.29 7.07
CA ARG A 29 16.41 -4.47 7.92
C ARG A 29 16.06 -4.06 9.34
N LEU A 30 14.97 -4.63 9.85
CA LEU A 30 14.49 -4.41 11.21
C LEU A 30 14.85 -5.62 12.07
N HIS A 31 15.47 -5.39 13.23
CA HIS A 31 15.59 -6.35 14.31
C HIS A 31 14.53 -5.98 15.33
N LEU A 32 13.67 -6.93 15.69
CA LEU A 32 12.51 -6.62 16.52
C LEU A 32 12.08 -7.82 17.36
N ARG A 33 11.32 -7.54 18.40
CA ARG A 33 10.56 -8.49 19.19
C ARG A 33 9.09 -8.07 19.21
N HIS A 34 8.20 -9.01 19.30
CA HIS A 34 6.78 -8.73 19.46
C HIS A 34 6.17 -9.57 20.58
N GLU A 35 5.10 -9.09 21.12
CA GLU A 35 4.30 -9.81 22.11
C GLU A 35 3.72 -11.10 21.53
N LEU A 36 3.60 -12.13 22.36
CA LEU A 36 3.06 -13.44 21.99
C LEU A 36 1.65 -13.62 22.55
N PHE A 37 0.79 -14.36 21.85
CA PHE A 37 -0.56 -14.67 22.30
C PHE A 37 -0.63 -15.44 23.63
N ASN A 38 0.42 -16.20 23.94
CA ASN A 38 0.55 -16.91 25.22
C ASN A 38 1.29 -16.12 26.30
N GLY A 39 1.49 -14.83 26.08
CA GLY A 39 2.19 -13.91 26.97
C GLY A 39 3.71 -13.87 26.77
N GLY A 40 4.31 -12.75 27.21
CA GLY A 40 5.73 -12.48 27.04
C GLY A 40 6.11 -12.01 25.64
N MET A 41 7.41 -11.79 25.43
CA MET A 41 7.97 -11.31 24.17
C MET A 41 8.61 -12.46 23.37
N SER A 42 8.56 -12.36 22.05
CA SER A 42 9.25 -13.27 21.15
C SER A 42 10.79 -13.17 21.34
N LYS A 43 11.51 -14.17 20.84
CA LYS A 43 12.94 -13.97 20.55
C LYS A 43 13.09 -12.86 19.53
N GLU A 44 14.27 -12.24 19.48
CA GLU A 44 14.57 -11.27 18.43
C GLU A 44 14.51 -11.96 17.07
N ILE A 45 13.81 -11.32 16.15
CA ILE A 45 13.68 -11.73 14.74
C ILE A 45 14.17 -10.61 13.84
N SER A 46 14.64 -10.94 12.65
CA SER A 46 15.03 -10.00 11.61
C SER A 46 14.04 -10.05 10.46
N ARG A 47 13.68 -8.88 9.93
CA ARG A 47 12.80 -8.73 8.77
C ARG A 47 13.33 -7.65 7.84
N GLU A 48 13.25 -7.90 6.55
CA GLU A 48 13.50 -6.88 5.54
C GLU A 48 12.19 -6.17 5.21
N LEU A 49 12.24 -4.85 5.16
CA LEU A 49 11.10 -3.99 4.89
C LEU A 49 11.40 -3.13 3.66
N PHE A 50 10.64 -3.35 2.60
CA PHE A 50 10.60 -2.49 1.43
C PHE A 50 9.76 -1.27 1.78
N VAL A 51 10.44 -0.15 2.04
CA VAL A 51 9.79 1.10 2.47
C VAL A 51 9.33 1.86 1.24
N ARG A 52 8.02 2.03 1.13
CA ARG A 52 7.35 2.75 0.04
C ARG A 52 6.50 3.89 0.61
N HIS A 53 6.22 4.87 -0.25
CA HIS A 53 5.14 5.82 -0.02
C HIS A 53 3.79 5.10 -0.07
N ASP A 54 2.82 5.66 0.62
CA ASP A 54 1.44 5.28 0.45
C ASP A 54 0.96 5.64 -0.96
N ALA A 55 -0.12 5.02 -1.41
CA ALA A 55 -0.66 5.22 -2.75
C ALA A 55 -2.18 5.44 -2.72
N VAL A 56 -2.66 6.10 -3.76
CA VAL A 56 -4.08 6.09 -4.09
C VAL A 56 -4.32 5.29 -5.35
N CYS A 57 -5.45 4.61 -5.39
CA CYS A 57 -6.03 4.03 -6.60
C CYS A 57 -7.45 4.59 -6.77
N VAL A 58 -7.83 4.84 -8.00
CA VAL A 58 -9.16 5.36 -8.34
C VAL A 58 -9.79 4.49 -9.39
N LEU A 59 -11.04 4.09 -9.17
CA LEU A 59 -11.90 3.44 -10.15
C LEU A 59 -12.88 4.47 -10.73
N PRO A 60 -12.55 5.14 -11.84
CA PRO A 60 -13.44 6.10 -12.44
C PRO A 60 -14.67 5.40 -13.04
N TYR A 61 -15.87 5.82 -12.65
CA TYR A 61 -17.12 5.24 -13.10
C TYR A 61 -18.06 6.27 -13.74
N ASP A 62 -18.44 6.04 -14.98
CA ASP A 62 -19.48 6.81 -15.67
C ASP A 62 -20.86 6.16 -15.47
N ALA A 63 -21.63 6.67 -14.53
CA ALA A 63 -22.95 6.15 -14.20
C ALA A 63 -24.00 6.29 -15.33
N LYS A 64 -23.76 7.15 -16.34
CA LYS A 64 -24.68 7.29 -17.48
C LYS A 64 -24.49 6.19 -18.52
N ARG A 65 -23.23 5.73 -18.67
CA ARG A 65 -22.85 4.69 -19.61
C ARG A 65 -22.73 3.32 -18.98
N ASP A 66 -22.68 3.27 -17.64
CA ASP A 66 -22.37 2.07 -16.86
C ASP A 66 -21.00 1.49 -17.25
N GLU A 67 -20.00 2.37 -17.33
CA GLU A 67 -18.65 2.06 -17.78
C GLU A 67 -17.61 2.51 -16.74
N VAL A 68 -16.48 1.82 -16.69
CA VAL A 68 -15.28 2.23 -15.94
C VAL A 68 -14.18 2.62 -16.89
N VAL A 69 -13.30 3.54 -16.46
CA VAL A 69 -12.09 3.90 -17.18
C VAL A 69 -10.91 3.22 -16.51
N LEU A 70 -10.14 2.50 -17.31
CA LEU A 70 -8.88 1.87 -16.89
C LEU A 70 -7.75 2.39 -17.77
N ILE A 71 -6.54 2.36 -17.24
CA ILE A 71 -5.33 2.73 -17.96
C ILE A 71 -4.51 1.50 -18.29
N GLU A 72 -3.66 1.58 -19.30
CA GLU A 72 -2.71 0.53 -19.64
C GLU A 72 -1.29 1.06 -19.45
N GLN A 73 -0.51 0.39 -18.59
CA GLN A 73 0.83 0.82 -18.23
C GLN A 73 1.84 -0.32 -18.26
N PHE A 74 3.08 -0.02 -18.65
CA PHE A 74 4.20 -0.94 -18.51
C PHE A 74 4.59 -1.12 -17.05
N ARG A 75 4.71 -2.38 -16.59
CA ARG A 75 5.08 -2.71 -15.22
C ARG A 75 6.26 -3.67 -15.17
N VAL A 76 7.41 -3.16 -14.69
CA VAL A 76 8.63 -3.97 -14.52
C VAL A 76 8.47 -5.16 -13.57
N GLY A 77 7.56 -5.06 -12.58
CA GLY A 77 7.37 -6.10 -11.58
C GLY A 77 6.81 -7.42 -12.10
N VAL A 78 6.28 -7.43 -13.33
CA VAL A 78 5.71 -8.65 -13.95
C VAL A 78 6.63 -9.29 -14.98
N LEU A 79 7.81 -8.71 -15.22
CA LEU A 79 8.79 -9.27 -16.15
C LEU A 79 9.16 -10.70 -15.78
N GLY A 80 9.14 -11.59 -16.78
CA GLY A 80 9.40 -13.03 -16.60
C GLY A 80 8.27 -13.83 -15.96
N LYS A 81 7.10 -13.20 -15.68
CA LYS A 81 5.90 -13.86 -15.15
C LYS A 81 4.74 -13.87 -16.14
N VAL A 82 4.69 -12.89 -17.04
CA VAL A 82 3.67 -12.75 -18.08
C VAL A 82 4.35 -12.43 -19.41
N ASP A 83 3.68 -12.75 -20.53
CA ASP A 83 4.21 -12.49 -21.88
C ASP A 83 4.16 -11.00 -22.22
N ASN A 84 3.11 -10.30 -21.77
CA ASN A 84 2.94 -8.86 -22.00
C ASN A 84 3.04 -8.08 -20.68
N PRO A 85 4.07 -7.22 -20.48
CA PRO A 85 4.23 -6.43 -19.28
C PRO A 85 3.37 -5.16 -19.22
N TRP A 86 2.54 -4.90 -20.21
CA TRP A 86 1.54 -3.84 -20.19
C TRP A 86 0.28 -4.33 -19.52
N LEU A 87 -0.03 -3.74 -18.36
CA LEU A 87 -1.16 -4.16 -17.53
C LEU A 87 -2.29 -3.15 -17.60
N ILE A 88 -3.51 -3.67 -17.57
CA ILE A 88 -4.72 -2.87 -17.38
C ILE A 88 -4.88 -2.62 -15.89
N GLU A 89 -4.93 -1.35 -15.50
CA GLU A 89 -4.90 -0.94 -14.10
C GLU A 89 -5.89 0.20 -13.81
N LEU A 90 -6.14 0.41 -12.54
CA LEU A 90 -6.78 1.63 -12.05
C LEU A 90 -5.82 2.81 -12.21
N VAL A 91 -6.37 4.01 -12.34
CA VAL A 91 -5.59 5.24 -12.15
C VAL A 91 -4.97 5.22 -10.76
N ALA A 92 -3.67 5.46 -10.64
CA ALA A 92 -2.97 5.35 -9.37
C ALA A 92 -1.78 6.30 -9.26
N GLY A 93 -1.57 6.83 -8.06
CA GLY A 93 -0.43 7.70 -7.77
C GLY A 93 0.13 7.53 -6.38
N LEU A 94 1.38 7.96 -6.20
CA LEU A 94 2.06 7.94 -4.90
C LEU A 94 1.72 9.20 -4.11
N ILE A 95 1.51 9.03 -2.81
CA ILE A 95 1.41 10.12 -1.85
C ILE A 95 2.84 10.43 -1.38
N ASP A 96 3.58 11.19 -2.19
CA ASP A 96 5.00 11.49 -1.96
C ASP A 96 5.25 12.90 -1.44
N LYS A 97 4.19 13.71 -1.38
CA LYS A 97 4.16 15.09 -0.86
C LYS A 97 3.20 15.17 0.33
N ASP A 98 3.15 16.32 0.95
CA ASP A 98 2.17 16.63 2.01
C ASP A 98 0.80 16.97 1.39
N GLU A 99 0.25 15.99 0.64
CA GLU A 99 -1.05 16.06 -0.03
C GLU A 99 -2.02 15.06 0.63
N ARG A 100 -3.29 15.41 0.67
CA ARG A 100 -4.31 14.44 1.09
C ARG A 100 -4.54 13.40 0.00
N PRO A 101 -4.90 12.16 0.34
CA PRO A 101 -5.15 11.11 -0.65
C PRO A 101 -6.14 11.53 -1.75
N GLU A 102 -7.19 12.27 -1.40
CA GLU A 102 -8.18 12.75 -2.37
C GLU A 102 -7.59 13.75 -3.37
N GLU A 103 -6.66 14.60 -2.94
CA GLU A 103 -5.98 15.57 -3.82
C GLU A 103 -5.08 14.87 -4.82
N VAL A 104 -4.33 13.86 -4.37
CA VAL A 104 -3.53 13.00 -5.24
C VAL A 104 -4.43 12.26 -6.24
N ALA A 105 -5.54 11.70 -5.78
CA ALA A 105 -6.49 10.99 -6.63
C ALA A 105 -7.04 11.88 -7.77
N HIS A 106 -7.39 13.11 -7.49
CA HIS A 106 -7.84 14.08 -8.51
C HIS A 106 -6.73 14.42 -9.50
N ARG A 107 -5.52 14.71 -8.99
CA ARG A 107 -4.37 15.06 -9.82
C ARG A 107 -3.98 13.92 -10.77
N GLU A 108 -3.84 12.70 -10.26
CA GLU A 108 -3.46 11.54 -11.07
C GLU A 108 -4.53 11.18 -12.11
N ALA A 109 -5.81 11.31 -11.77
CA ALA A 109 -6.89 11.08 -12.72
C ALA A 109 -6.86 12.07 -13.89
N GLU A 110 -6.53 13.33 -13.64
CA GLU A 110 -6.37 14.33 -14.67
C GLU A 110 -5.10 14.06 -15.51
N GLU A 111 -3.97 13.77 -14.86
CA GLU A 111 -2.67 13.55 -15.51
C GLU A 111 -2.65 12.25 -16.35
N GLU A 112 -3.14 11.14 -15.81
CA GLU A 112 -3.07 9.82 -16.46
C GLU A 112 -4.22 9.52 -17.41
N ALA A 113 -5.42 10.06 -17.15
CA ALA A 113 -6.63 9.72 -17.91
C ALA A 113 -7.42 10.92 -18.43
N GLY A 114 -7.01 12.16 -18.12
CA GLY A 114 -7.72 13.37 -18.53
C GLY A 114 -9.11 13.50 -17.89
N LEU A 115 -9.30 12.93 -16.69
CA LEU A 115 -10.62 12.83 -16.03
C LEU A 115 -10.74 13.85 -14.91
N VAL A 116 -11.95 14.43 -14.83
CA VAL A 116 -12.37 15.30 -13.71
C VAL A 116 -13.60 14.68 -13.07
N PHE A 117 -13.54 14.44 -11.76
CA PHE A 117 -14.64 13.82 -11.01
C PHE A 117 -15.61 14.85 -10.47
N SER A 118 -16.92 14.53 -10.56
CA SER A 118 -17.97 15.29 -9.90
C SER A 118 -18.16 14.86 -8.43
N ALA A 119 -17.76 13.64 -8.08
CA ALA A 119 -17.79 13.09 -6.73
C ALA A 119 -16.69 12.06 -6.57
N MET A 120 -16.23 11.87 -5.35
CA MET A 120 -15.27 10.83 -4.98
C MET A 120 -15.76 10.11 -3.74
N LEU A 121 -15.86 8.79 -3.81
CA LEU A 121 -16.37 7.96 -2.73
C LEU A 121 -15.26 6.99 -2.26
N PRO A 122 -14.98 6.90 -0.96
CA PRO A 122 -14.03 5.92 -0.47
C PRO A 122 -14.61 4.51 -0.60
N ILE A 123 -13.86 3.61 -1.20
CA ILE A 123 -14.23 2.19 -1.32
C ILE A 123 -13.59 1.40 -0.19
N THR A 124 -12.26 1.45 -0.08
CA THR A 124 -11.53 0.74 0.98
C THR A 124 -10.11 1.27 1.13
N LYS A 125 -9.44 0.79 2.19
CA LYS A 125 -8.01 0.98 2.40
C LYS A 125 -7.39 -0.36 2.74
N TYR A 126 -6.20 -0.65 2.20
CA TYR A 126 -5.59 -1.96 2.42
C TYR A 126 -4.06 -1.91 2.29
N PHE A 127 -3.42 -2.93 2.85
CA PHE A 127 -2.00 -3.20 2.65
C PHE A 127 -1.84 -4.26 1.56
N PRO A 128 -1.25 -3.95 0.39
CA PRO A 128 -1.12 -4.91 -0.70
C PRO A 128 -0.15 -6.06 -0.40
N SER A 129 0.87 -5.81 0.43
CA SER A 129 1.88 -6.82 0.77
C SER A 129 2.53 -6.57 2.14
N PRO A 130 1.76 -6.65 3.26
CA PRO A 130 2.24 -6.23 4.59
C PRO A 130 3.32 -7.13 5.18
N GLY A 131 3.58 -8.30 4.59
CA GLY A 131 4.67 -9.18 5.00
C GLY A 131 6.07 -8.64 4.74
N GLY A 132 6.21 -7.64 3.86
CA GLY A 132 7.52 -7.09 3.50
C GLY A 132 7.49 -5.69 2.91
N SER A 133 6.32 -5.08 2.72
CA SER A 133 6.17 -3.71 2.21
C SER A 133 5.40 -2.84 3.19
N SER A 134 5.79 -1.57 3.29
CA SER A 134 5.09 -0.57 4.12
C SER A 134 3.95 0.13 3.39
N GLU A 135 3.73 -0.15 2.12
CA GLU A 135 2.73 0.53 1.30
C GLU A 135 1.32 0.37 1.86
N TYR A 136 0.60 1.47 1.95
CA TYR A 136 -0.81 1.53 2.30
C TYR A 136 -1.58 2.19 1.15
N VAL A 137 -2.65 1.54 0.68
CA VAL A 137 -3.39 1.98 -0.50
C VAL A 137 -4.76 2.50 -0.09
N HIS A 138 -5.11 3.68 -0.59
CA HIS A 138 -6.44 4.27 -0.50
C HIS A 138 -7.15 4.05 -1.83
N LEU A 139 -8.29 3.36 -1.84
CA LEU A 139 -9.09 3.09 -3.02
C LEU A 139 -10.37 3.90 -2.99
N TYR A 140 -10.62 4.64 -4.07
CA TYR A 140 -11.80 5.47 -4.32
C TYR A 140 -12.56 5.01 -5.55
#